data_446d704ebe8b01fc3460f95bd0c1477a
#
_entry.id   446d704ebe8b01fc3460f95bd0c1477a
#
_cell.length_a   1.000
_cell.length_b   1.000
_cell.length_c   1.000
_cell.angle_alpha   90.00
_cell.angle_beta   90.00
_cell.angle_gamma   90.00
#
_symmetry.space_group_name_H-M   'P 1'
#
loop_
_entity.id
_entity.type
_entity.pdbx_description
1 polymer ?
#
loop_
_entity_poly.entity_id
_entity_poly.type
_entity_poly.pdbx_seq_one_letter_code
_entity_poly.pdbx_strand_id
1 'polypeptide(L)'
;MAFVQAVVQAYAQRGLAAEPALQVAQIAPAQLQDPQARITALQMELLCDHAMRELDDEGLGWFSRRLPWGSYGMLARASISSPSLGLAMARWCRHHGLLTEDITLSLQVDGPLATIRLQHQRDLGELQEFCMVSVLRNLHGFASWLIDTRIPLLQASFPFLVPAHREVYDLLFDAPVRFEAATATLELDAHWLQLPVLRDEAALNTMLQRALPGRHFSSDGRTACKATDRKVH
;
A
#
# COMPACT_ATOMS: atom_id res chain seq x y z
N MET A 1 1.89 -11.08 -11.27
CA MET A 1 2.24 -10.15 -12.39
C MET A 1 1.25 -9.00 -12.56
N ALA A 2 -0.02 -9.11 -12.12
CA ALA A 2 -1.03 -8.04 -12.30
C ALA A 2 -0.57 -6.65 -11.84
N PHE A 3 0.02 -6.52 -10.66
CA PHE A 3 0.54 -5.25 -10.15
C PHE A 3 1.74 -4.72 -10.94
N VAL A 4 2.58 -5.58 -11.50
CA VAL A 4 3.66 -5.16 -12.41
C VAL A 4 3.07 -4.58 -13.69
N GLN A 5 2.06 -5.24 -14.26
CA GLN A 5 1.37 -4.75 -15.45
C GLN A 5 0.71 -3.39 -15.21
N ALA A 6 0.13 -3.17 -14.01
CA ALA A 6 -0.44 -1.87 -13.64
C ALA A 6 0.62 -0.75 -13.61
N VAL A 7 1.85 -1.04 -13.12
CA VAL A 7 2.97 -0.07 -13.19
C VAL A 7 3.37 0.19 -14.64
N VAL A 8 3.50 -0.86 -15.47
CA VAL A 8 3.80 -0.70 -16.90
C VAL A 8 2.75 0.15 -17.60
N GLN A 9 1.47 -0.03 -17.25
CA GLN A 9 0.38 0.78 -17.78
C GLN A 9 0.51 2.26 -17.40
N ALA A 10 1.00 2.57 -16.19
CA ALA A 10 1.26 3.96 -15.78
C ALA A 10 2.30 4.65 -16.67
N TYR A 11 3.31 3.92 -17.13
CA TYR A 11 4.27 4.41 -18.13
C TYR A 11 3.62 4.62 -19.50
N ALA A 12 2.86 3.62 -19.96
CA ALA A 12 2.19 3.68 -21.26
C ALA A 12 1.21 4.86 -21.37
N GLN A 13 0.45 5.16 -20.31
CA GLN A 13 -0.43 6.32 -20.24
C GLN A 13 0.29 7.66 -20.43
N ARG A 14 1.60 7.69 -20.21
CA ARG A 14 2.45 8.89 -20.37
C ARG A 14 3.32 8.84 -21.63
N GLY A 15 3.15 7.83 -22.47
CA GLY A 15 3.96 7.63 -23.67
C GLY A 15 5.43 7.33 -23.36
N LEU A 16 5.72 6.78 -22.17
CA LEU A 16 7.06 6.42 -21.72
C LEU A 16 7.24 4.90 -21.74
N ALA A 17 8.49 4.47 -21.89
CA ALA A 17 8.90 3.07 -21.86
C ALA A 17 9.14 2.63 -20.40
N ALA A 18 8.62 1.47 -20.01
CA ALA A 18 8.79 0.92 -18.66
C ALA A 18 10.08 0.08 -18.51
N GLU A 19 10.81 -0.18 -19.60
CA GLU A 19 11.99 -1.04 -19.63
C GLU A 19 13.06 -0.63 -18.61
N PRO A 20 13.40 0.66 -18.42
CA PRO A 20 14.37 1.07 -17.41
C PRO A 20 13.93 0.67 -15.98
N ALA A 21 12.66 0.86 -15.66
CA ALA A 21 12.10 0.49 -14.35
C ALA A 21 12.12 -1.04 -14.14
N LEU A 22 11.76 -1.81 -15.17
CA LEU A 22 11.82 -3.27 -15.15
C LEU A 22 13.28 -3.78 -14.96
N GLN A 23 14.24 -3.14 -15.61
CA GLN A 23 15.66 -3.47 -15.45
C GLN A 23 16.16 -3.23 -14.02
N VAL A 24 15.80 -2.09 -13.42
CA VAL A 24 16.14 -1.78 -12.01
C VAL A 24 15.56 -2.83 -11.07
N ALA A 25 14.35 -3.28 -11.33
CA ALA A 25 13.69 -4.32 -10.55
C ALA A 25 14.13 -5.76 -10.92
N GLN A 26 15.03 -5.91 -11.91
CA GLN A 26 15.46 -7.22 -12.42
C GLN A 26 14.28 -8.09 -12.87
N ILE A 27 13.29 -7.49 -13.53
CA ILE A 27 12.12 -8.17 -14.11
C ILE A 27 12.33 -8.25 -15.61
N ALA A 28 12.42 -9.46 -16.15
CA ALA A 28 12.55 -9.65 -17.60
C ALA A 28 11.22 -9.36 -18.29
N PRO A 29 11.20 -8.61 -19.42
CA PRO A 29 9.96 -8.32 -20.15
C PRO A 29 9.17 -9.57 -20.56
N ALA A 30 9.85 -10.69 -20.80
CA ALA A 30 9.18 -11.97 -21.09
C ALA A 30 8.29 -12.48 -19.94
N GLN A 31 8.62 -12.14 -18.69
CA GLN A 31 7.81 -12.52 -17.52
C GLN A 31 6.43 -11.82 -17.51
N LEU A 32 6.29 -10.67 -18.17
CA LEU A 32 5.00 -9.96 -18.28
C LEU A 32 3.96 -10.75 -19.10
N GLN A 33 4.43 -11.63 -19.98
CA GLN A 33 3.57 -12.47 -20.83
C GLN A 33 3.24 -13.82 -20.20
N ASP A 34 3.86 -14.16 -19.07
CA ASP A 34 3.62 -15.41 -18.37
C ASP A 34 2.65 -15.19 -17.17
N PRO A 35 1.41 -15.69 -17.25
CA PRO A 35 0.44 -15.56 -16.16
C PRO A 35 0.88 -16.25 -14.86
N GLN A 36 1.80 -17.22 -14.94
CA GLN A 36 2.33 -17.95 -13.79
C GLN A 36 3.61 -17.33 -13.23
N ALA A 37 4.21 -16.34 -13.92
CA ALA A 37 5.39 -15.68 -13.44
C ALA A 37 5.13 -14.97 -12.10
N ARG A 38 6.09 -15.08 -11.20
CA ARG A 38 6.05 -14.45 -9.89
C ARG A 38 7.29 -13.59 -9.70
N ILE A 39 7.13 -12.55 -8.94
CA ILE A 39 8.22 -11.66 -8.52
C ILE A 39 8.31 -11.64 -7.01
N THR A 40 9.46 -11.27 -6.50
CA THR A 40 9.66 -11.07 -5.07
C THR A 40 9.07 -9.72 -4.64
N ALA A 41 8.80 -9.59 -3.34
CA ALA A 41 8.39 -8.30 -2.75
C ALA A 41 9.43 -7.20 -3.02
N LEU A 42 10.73 -7.53 -2.95
CA LEU A 42 11.80 -6.58 -3.25
C LEU A 42 11.76 -6.09 -4.71
N GLN A 43 11.51 -6.99 -5.66
CA GLN A 43 11.38 -6.58 -7.07
C GLN A 43 10.20 -5.62 -7.28
N MET A 44 9.05 -5.89 -6.63
CA MET A 44 7.90 -4.99 -6.70
C MET A 44 8.20 -3.63 -6.06
N GLU A 45 8.88 -3.62 -4.93
CA GLU A 45 9.30 -2.40 -4.24
C GLU A 45 10.24 -1.54 -5.09
N LEU A 46 11.29 -2.15 -5.67
CA LEU A 46 12.22 -1.47 -6.56
C LEU A 46 11.53 -0.90 -7.80
N LEU A 47 10.61 -1.66 -8.40
CA LEU A 47 9.81 -1.22 -9.54
C LEU A 47 8.97 0.01 -9.19
N CYS A 48 8.23 -0.06 -8.08
CA CYS A 48 7.36 1.04 -7.64
C CYS A 48 8.16 2.29 -7.26
N ASP A 49 9.26 2.15 -6.49
CA ASP A 49 10.10 3.28 -6.09
C ASP A 49 10.67 4.01 -7.32
N HIS A 50 11.23 3.24 -8.26
CA HIS A 50 11.76 3.83 -9.50
C HIS A 50 10.66 4.54 -10.30
N ALA A 51 9.53 3.87 -10.50
CA ALA A 51 8.41 4.41 -11.28
C ALA A 51 7.82 5.68 -10.64
N MET A 52 7.58 5.67 -9.33
CA MET A 52 7.04 6.83 -8.61
C MET A 52 7.93 8.06 -8.74
N ARG A 53 9.25 7.89 -8.73
CA ARG A 53 10.21 8.99 -8.89
C ARG A 53 10.30 9.46 -10.32
N GLU A 54 10.47 8.54 -11.27
CA GLU A 54 10.63 8.88 -12.68
C GLU A 54 9.38 9.55 -13.25
N LEU A 55 8.19 9.06 -12.86
CA LEU A 55 6.92 9.64 -13.28
C LEU A 55 6.49 10.86 -12.45
N ASP A 56 7.21 11.15 -11.36
CA ASP A 56 6.80 12.12 -10.33
C ASP A 56 5.33 11.90 -9.91
N ASP A 57 4.98 10.63 -9.61
CA ASP A 57 3.61 10.25 -9.30
C ASP A 57 3.54 9.04 -8.37
N GLU A 58 3.36 9.28 -7.08
CA GLU A 58 3.18 8.21 -6.07
C GLU A 58 1.86 7.43 -6.24
N GLY A 59 0.92 7.98 -7.03
CA GLY A 59 -0.33 7.31 -7.41
C GLY A 59 -0.21 6.42 -8.64
N LEU A 60 0.94 6.37 -9.33
CA LEU A 60 1.20 5.51 -10.49
C LEU A 60 0.05 5.48 -11.50
N GLY A 61 -0.53 6.66 -11.78
CA GLY A 61 -1.64 6.81 -12.72
C GLY A 61 -3.02 6.41 -12.18
N TRP A 62 -3.16 6.07 -10.90
CA TRP A 62 -4.46 5.71 -10.31
C TRP A 62 -5.46 6.86 -10.32
N PHE A 63 -4.95 8.08 -10.16
CA PHE A 63 -5.78 9.26 -9.95
C PHE A 63 -5.79 10.19 -11.16
N SER A 64 -6.85 10.98 -11.30
CA SER A 64 -7.00 12.01 -12.32
C SER A 64 -5.90 13.09 -12.22
N ARG A 65 -5.35 13.28 -11.02
CA ARG A 65 -4.25 14.17 -10.71
C ARG A 65 -3.06 13.38 -10.21
N ARG A 66 -1.85 13.68 -10.71
CA ARG A 66 -0.61 13.09 -10.19
C ARG A 66 -0.42 13.45 -8.71
N LEU A 67 0.11 12.50 -7.96
CA LEU A 67 0.62 12.73 -6.61
C LEU A 67 2.14 12.90 -6.66
N PRO A 68 2.67 14.13 -6.68
CA PRO A 68 4.10 14.36 -6.76
C PRO A 68 4.87 13.60 -5.69
N TRP A 69 6.10 13.21 -6.01
CA TRP A 69 6.99 12.51 -5.07
C TRP A 69 7.08 13.25 -3.73
N GLY A 70 6.85 12.55 -2.63
CA GLY A 70 6.80 13.10 -1.26
C GLY A 70 5.40 13.38 -0.74
N SER A 71 4.33 13.16 -1.53
CA SER A 71 2.94 13.36 -1.10
C SER A 71 2.57 12.51 0.12
N TYR A 72 2.89 11.23 0.10
CA TYR A 72 2.67 10.35 1.27
C TYR A 72 3.59 10.68 2.44
N GLY A 73 4.82 11.14 2.17
CA GLY A 73 5.71 11.68 3.20
C GLY A 73 5.11 12.90 3.91
N MET A 74 4.40 13.75 3.19
CA MET A 74 3.66 14.88 3.77
C MET A 74 2.50 14.41 4.63
N LEU A 75 1.71 13.41 4.19
CA LEU A 75 0.64 12.81 5.01
C LEU A 75 1.20 12.21 6.31
N ALA A 76 2.32 11.51 6.22
CA ALA A 76 2.98 10.91 7.38
C ALA A 76 3.39 12.00 8.39
N ARG A 77 3.99 13.12 7.93
CA ARG A 77 4.34 14.27 8.78
C ARG A 77 3.13 14.91 9.45
N ALA A 78 2.02 15.06 8.71
CA ALA A 78 0.79 15.60 9.27
C ALA A 78 0.15 14.69 10.34
N SER A 79 0.48 13.41 10.34
CA SER A 79 -0.12 12.41 11.23
C SER A 79 0.74 12.09 12.45
N ILE A 80 2.08 12.16 12.34
CA ILE A 80 3.01 11.65 13.36
C ILE A 80 2.94 12.41 14.71
N SER A 81 2.55 13.67 14.70
CA SER A 81 2.40 14.50 15.90
C SER A 81 1.13 14.19 16.72
N SER A 82 0.40 13.14 16.36
CA SER A 82 -0.84 12.76 17.05
C SER A 82 -0.52 12.01 18.35
N PRO A 83 -1.28 12.27 19.43
CA PRO A 83 -1.06 11.60 20.72
C PRO A 83 -1.48 10.13 20.70
N SER A 84 -2.37 9.72 19.80
CA SER A 84 -2.86 8.34 19.68
C SER A 84 -2.91 7.89 18.23
N LEU A 85 -2.86 6.57 18.02
CA LEU A 85 -2.99 5.97 16.70
C LEU A 85 -4.30 6.35 16.01
N GLY A 86 -5.42 6.33 16.75
CA GLY A 86 -6.73 6.69 16.20
C GLY A 86 -6.75 8.09 15.61
N LEU A 87 -6.16 9.08 16.31
CA LEU A 87 -6.07 10.44 15.77
C LEU A 87 -5.11 10.51 14.58
N ALA A 88 -3.98 9.77 14.61
CA ALA A 88 -3.05 9.72 13.49
C ALA A 88 -3.72 9.18 12.23
N MET A 89 -4.48 8.07 12.34
CA MET A 89 -5.21 7.47 11.23
C MET A 89 -6.34 8.37 10.72
N ALA A 90 -7.09 9.01 11.63
CA ALA A 90 -8.14 9.95 11.26
C ALA A 90 -7.57 11.15 10.48
N ARG A 91 -6.41 11.69 10.90
CA ARG A 91 -5.69 12.75 10.17
C ARG A 91 -5.24 12.27 8.79
N TRP A 92 -4.64 11.06 8.71
CA TRP A 92 -4.26 10.49 7.43
C TRP A 92 -5.44 10.40 6.47
N CYS A 93 -6.55 9.80 6.91
CA CYS A 93 -7.75 9.67 6.09
C CYS A 93 -8.27 11.04 5.62
N ARG A 94 -8.36 12.01 6.53
CA ARG A 94 -8.83 13.36 6.21
C ARG A 94 -7.91 14.06 5.21
N HIS A 95 -6.60 14.03 5.47
CA HIS A 95 -5.63 14.75 4.65
C HIS A 95 -5.38 14.08 3.29
N HIS A 96 -5.66 12.78 3.16
CA HIS A 96 -5.62 12.11 1.87
C HIS A 96 -6.56 12.78 0.86
N GLY A 97 -7.71 13.27 1.30
CA GLY A 97 -8.63 14.05 0.48
C GLY A 97 -8.06 15.38 -0.05
N LEU A 98 -6.93 15.87 0.49
CA LEU A 98 -6.20 17.01 -0.07
C LEU A 98 -5.31 16.62 -1.25
N LEU A 99 -4.96 15.33 -1.36
CA LEU A 99 -4.12 14.81 -2.45
C LEU A 99 -4.96 14.49 -3.67
N THR A 100 -6.13 13.88 -3.48
CA THR A 100 -7.03 13.47 -4.57
C THR A 100 -8.48 13.41 -4.09
N GLU A 101 -9.39 13.71 -5.01
CA GLU A 101 -10.84 13.55 -4.82
C GLU A 101 -11.35 12.22 -5.39
N ASP A 102 -10.50 11.46 -6.09
CA ASP A 102 -10.90 10.22 -6.79
C ASP A 102 -11.23 9.09 -5.83
N ILE A 103 -10.69 9.13 -4.61
CA ILE A 103 -11.03 8.20 -3.52
C ILE A 103 -11.25 8.95 -2.22
N THR A 104 -12.06 8.36 -1.35
CA THR A 104 -12.29 8.84 0.01
C THR A 104 -11.87 7.76 1.00
N LEU A 105 -11.05 8.14 1.97
CA LEU A 105 -10.68 7.32 3.12
C LEU A 105 -11.44 7.78 4.36
N SER A 106 -11.94 6.85 5.15
CA SER A 106 -12.55 7.12 6.44
C SER A 106 -12.19 6.07 7.47
N LEU A 107 -12.15 6.49 8.74
CA LEU A 107 -12.03 5.60 9.90
C LEU A 107 -13.33 5.70 10.70
N GLN A 108 -13.98 4.57 10.92
CA GLN A 108 -15.21 4.45 11.70
C GLN A 108 -14.94 3.50 12.86
N VAL A 109 -15.54 3.80 14.02
CA VAL A 109 -15.46 2.95 15.22
C VAL A 109 -16.88 2.64 15.68
N ASP A 110 -17.17 1.34 15.80
CA ASP A 110 -18.43 0.84 16.30
C ASP A 110 -18.16 -0.22 17.38
N GLY A 111 -18.28 0.19 18.63
CA GLY A 111 -17.94 -0.64 19.77
C GLY A 111 -16.49 -1.13 19.71
N PRO A 112 -16.22 -2.45 19.73
CA PRO A 112 -14.87 -3.00 19.69
C PRO A 112 -14.28 -3.04 18.27
N LEU A 113 -15.03 -2.70 17.24
CA LEU A 113 -14.61 -2.78 15.84
C LEU A 113 -14.19 -1.41 15.31
N ALA A 114 -13.03 -1.33 14.70
CA ALA A 114 -12.59 -0.21 13.90
C ALA A 114 -12.51 -0.62 12.43
N THR A 115 -13.09 0.19 11.56
CA THR A 115 -13.14 -0.04 10.11
C THR A 115 -12.50 1.12 9.37
N ILE A 116 -11.43 0.83 8.63
CA ILE A 116 -10.90 1.74 7.60
C ILE A 116 -11.67 1.43 6.33
N ARG A 117 -12.28 2.45 5.73
CA ARG A 117 -13.04 2.33 4.49
C ARG A 117 -12.42 3.16 3.39
N LEU A 118 -12.28 2.57 2.20
CA LEU A 118 -11.92 3.26 0.98
C LEU A 118 -13.07 3.17 -0.02
N GLN A 119 -13.53 4.32 -0.49
CA GLN A 119 -14.54 4.43 -1.55
C GLN A 119 -13.95 5.17 -2.74
N HIS A 120 -14.13 4.64 -3.94
CA HIS A 120 -13.81 5.38 -5.16
C HIS A 120 -14.95 6.33 -5.51
N GLN A 121 -14.62 7.52 -5.98
CA GLN A 121 -15.56 8.57 -6.39
C GLN A 121 -15.72 8.62 -7.92
N ARG A 122 -14.85 7.93 -8.63
CA ARG A 122 -14.91 7.71 -10.07
C ARG A 122 -14.51 6.26 -10.40
N ASP A 123 -14.75 5.84 -11.62
CA ASP A 123 -14.24 4.57 -12.13
C ASP A 123 -12.70 4.63 -12.23
N LEU A 124 -12.03 3.71 -11.56
CA LEU A 124 -10.57 3.54 -11.58
C LEU A 124 -10.11 2.56 -12.67
N GLY A 125 -11.06 1.93 -13.38
CA GLY A 125 -10.78 0.98 -14.45
C GLY A 125 -9.90 -0.19 -13.98
N GLU A 126 -8.97 -0.59 -14.85
CA GLU A 126 -8.03 -1.69 -14.59
C GLU A 126 -7.06 -1.43 -13.43
N LEU A 127 -6.90 -0.18 -13.00
CA LEU A 127 -6.03 0.18 -11.87
C LEU A 127 -6.74 0.10 -10.51
N GLN A 128 -8.04 -0.21 -10.48
CA GLN A 128 -8.83 -0.25 -9.25
C GLN A 128 -8.25 -1.19 -8.19
N GLU A 129 -7.92 -2.41 -8.58
CA GLU A 129 -7.35 -3.41 -7.67
C GLU A 129 -6.03 -2.91 -7.06
N PHE A 130 -5.10 -2.48 -7.92
CA PHE A 130 -3.79 -2.03 -7.48
C PHE A 130 -3.87 -0.79 -6.59
N CYS A 131 -4.70 0.17 -6.93
CA CYS A 131 -4.96 1.37 -6.13
C CYS A 131 -5.48 1.01 -4.74
N MET A 132 -6.59 0.25 -4.66
CA MET A 132 -7.24 -0.05 -3.38
C MET A 132 -6.35 -0.88 -2.46
N VAL A 133 -5.69 -1.90 -2.99
CA VAL A 133 -4.75 -2.74 -2.25
C VAL A 133 -3.59 -1.90 -1.72
N SER A 134 -2.96 -1.09 -2.57
CA SER A 134 -1.78 -0.31 -2.20
C SER A 134 -2.10 0.77 -1.17
N VAL A 135 -3.18 1.53 -1.37
CA VAL A 135 -3.58 2.60 -0.44
C VAL A 135 -3.90 2.04 0.95
N LEU A 136 -4.68 0.96 1.03
CA LEU A 136 -5.04 0.34 2.31
C LEU A 136 -3.81 -0.30 3.00
N ARG A 137 -2.94 -0.94 2.24
CA ARG A 137 -1.70 -1.49 2.79
C ARG A 137 -0.74 -0.42 3.28
N ASN A 138 -0.62 0.68 2.56
CA ASN A 138 0.21 1.81 2.97
C ASN A 138 -0.28 2.39 4.29
N LEU A 139 -1.59 2.62 4.42
CA LEU A 139 -2.16 3.12 5.67
C LEU A 139 -1.98 2.12 6.83
N HIS A 140 -2.26 0.83 6.61
CA HIS A 140 -2.08 -0.21 7.63
C HIS A 140 -0.61 -0.38 8.06
N GLY A 141 0.31 -0.37 7.09
CA GLY A 141 1.74 -0.46 7.34
C GLY A 141 2.25 0.76 8.13
N PHE A 142 1.83 1.96 7.75
CA PHE A 142 2.17 3.19 8.47
C PHE A 142 1.60 3.18 9.90
N ALA A 143 0.33 2.78 10.08
CA ALA A 143 -0.31 2.65 11.38
C ALA A 143 0.46 1.69 12.29
N SER A 144 0.84 0.52 11.77
CA SER A 144 1.64 -0.48 12.50
C SER A 144 3.03 0.05 12.87
N TRP A 145 3.67 0.78 11.95
CA TRP A 145 4.97 1.42 12.19
C TRP A 145 4.89 2.50 13.28
N LEU A 146 3.82 3.30 13.32
CA LEU A 146 3.64 4.36 14.32
C LEU A 146 3.65 3.84 15.75
N ILE A 147 3.14 2.63 16.00
CA ILE A 147 3.07 2.01 17.33
C ILE A 147 4.10 0.89 17.53
N ASP A 148 5.05 0.74 16.60
CA ASP A 148 6.09 -0.30 16.62
C ASP A 148 5.55 -1.72 16.78
N THR A 149 4.34 -1.98 16.31
CA THR A 149 3.67 -3.28 16.43
C THR A 149 2.81 -3.55 15.19
N ARG A 150 2.93 -4.76 14.63
CA ARG A 150 2.02 -5.17 13.57
C ARG A 150 0.60 -5.28 14.10
N ILE A 151 -0.30 -4.49 13.55
CA ILE A 151 -1.72 -4.52 13.89
C ILE A 151 -2.35 -5.74 13.19
N PRO A 152 -2.90 -6.72 13.93
CA PRO A 152 -3.65 -7.80 13.32
C PRO A 152 -4.93 -7.27 12.67
N LEU A 153 -5.21 -7.70 11.45
CA LEU A 153 -6.49 -7.45 10.80
C LEU A 153 -7.48 -8.55 11.17
N LEU A 154 -8.72 -8.18 11.39
CA LEU A 154 -9.82 -9.12 11.56
C LEU A 154 -10.35 -9.59 10.22
N GLN A 155 -10.43 -8.66 9.24
CA GLN A 155 -10.86 -8.92 7.87
C GLN A 155 -10.37 -7.83 6.93
N ALA A 156 -10.13 -8.20 5.67
CA ALA A 156 -10.03 -7.28 4.55
C ALA A 156 -11.17 -7.57 3.55
N SER A 157 -11.73 -6.52 2.93
CA SER A 157 -12.79 -6.69 1.93
C SER A 157 -12.53 -5.81 0.73
N PHE A 158 -12.90 -6.27 -0.47
CA PHE A 158 -12.72 -5.56 -1.73
C PHE A 158 -13.95 -5.67 -2.63
N PRO A 159 -14.28 -4.63 -3.42
CA PRO A 159 -15.49 -4.60 -4.23
C PRO A 159 -15.35 -5.30 -5.59
N PHE A 160 -14.16 -5.68 -6.00
CA PHE A 160 -13.91 -6.34 -7.28
C PHE A 160 -14.11 -7.87 -7.18
N LEU A 161 -14.26 -8.51 -8.36
CA LEU A 161 -14.37 -9.96 -8.48
C LEU A 161 -13.13 -10.67 -7.93
N VAL A 162 -13.27 -11.94 -7.57
CA VAL A 162 -12.14 -12.76 -7.11
C VAL A 162 -11.06 -12.81 -8.18
N PRO A 163 -9.87 -12.22 -7.94
CA PRO A 163 -8.82 -12.25 -8.94
C PRO A 163 -8.19 -13.64 -9.08
N ALA A 164 -7.64 -13.95 -10.25
CA ALA A 164 -6.98 -15.23 -10.51
C ALA A 164 -5.81 -15.52 -9.57
N HIS A 165 -5.22 -14.47 -9.00
CA HIS A 165 -4.09 -14.54 -8.06
C HIS A 165 -4.52 -14.35 -6.60
N ARG A 166 -5.74 -14.78 -6.24
CA ARG A 166 -6.32 -14.55 -4.89
C ARG A 166 -5.42 -15.02 -3.74
N GLU A 167 -4.61 -16.05 -3.94
CA GLU A 167 -3.69 -16.56 -2.91
C GLU A 167 -2.63 -15.52 -2.47
N VAL A 168 -2.37 -14.50 -3.29
CA VAL A 168 -1.47 -13.40 -2.92
C VAL A 168 -2.05 -12.56 -1.79
N TYR A 169 -3.38 -12.48 -1.68
CA TYR A 169 -4.05 -11.70 -0.65
C TYR A 169 -3.85 -12.26 0.76
N ASP A 170 -3.74 -13.59 0.89
CA ASP A 170 -3.44 -14.24 2.17
C ASP A 170 -2.06 -13.81 2.69
N LEU A 171 -1.10 -13.61 1.77
CA LEU A 171 0.24 -13.08 2.10
C LEU A 171 0.24 -11.58 2.38
N LEU A 172 -0.60 -10.82 1.66
CA LEU A 172 -0.65 -9.37 1.78
C LEU A 172 -1.31 -8.90 3.07
N PHE A 173 -2.39 -9.54 3.50
CA PHE A 173 -3.21 -9.08 4.61
C PHE A 173 -3.10 -9.92 5.87
N ASP A 174 -2.68 -11.19 5.77
CA ASP A 174 -2.60 -12.15 6.89
C ASP A 174 -3.91 -12.18 7.71
N ALA A 175 -5.03 -12.15 6.99
CA ALA A 175 -6.39 -12.11 7.52
C ALA A 175 -7.36 -12.67 6.48
N PRO A 176 -8.58 -13.08 6.85
CA PRO A 176 -9.62 -13.44 5.90
C PRO A 176 -9.89 -12.30 4.91
N VAL A 177 -9.92 -12.63 3.61
CA VAL A 177 -10.20 -11.65 2.55
C VAL A 177 -11.52 -11.99 1.85
N ARG A 178 -12.40 -10.99 1.78
CA ARG A 178 -13.68 -11.05 1.12
C ARG A 178 -13.67 -10.20 -0.15
N PHE A 179 -14.08 -10.79 -1.26
CA PHE A 179 -14.29 -10.10 -2.54
C PHE A 179 -15.78 -9.82 -2.77
N GLU A 180 -16.08 -9.05 -3.80
CA GLU A 180 -17.45 -8.66 -4.19
C GLU A 180 -18.21 -7.97 -3.05
N ALA A 181 -17.48 -7.25 -2.21
CA ALA A 181 -18.04 -6.43 -1.14
C ALA A 181 -18.53 -5.08 -1.68
N ALA A 182 -19.36 -4.37 -0.91
CA ALA A 182 -19.86 -3.06 -1.32
C ALA A 182 -18.74 -2.00 -1.45
N THR A 183 -17.70 -2.10 -0.62
CA THR A 183 -16.57 -1.15 -0.57
C THR A 183 -15.30 -1.86 -0.14
N ALA A 184 -14.14 -1.26 -0.39
CA ALA A 184 -12.89 -1.76 0.17
C ALA A 184 -12.77 -1.36 1.64
N THR A 185 -12.48 -2.35 2.52
CA THR A 185 -12.34 -2.13 3.97
C THR A 185 -11.21 -2.94 4.57
N LEU A 186 -10.62 -2.40 5.65
CA LEU A 186 -9.83 -3.16 6.62
C LEU A 186 -10.50 -3.04 7.98
N GLU A 187 -10.68 -4.18 8.64
CA GLU A 187 -11.27 -4.27 9.97
C GLU A 187 -10.22 -4.69 10.99
N LEU A 188 -10.20 -4.02 12.12
CA LEU A 188 -9.27 -4.28 13.22
C LEU A 188 -9.96 -4.03 14.57
N ASP A 189 -9.37 -4.53 15.65
CA ASP A 189 -9.87 -4.26 16.98
C ASP A 189 -9.62 -2.78 17.36
N ALA A 190 -10.69 -2.10 17.81
CA ALA A 190 -10.65 -0.68 18.12
C ALA A 190 -9.69 -0.31 19.28
N HIS A 191 -9.28 -1.30 20.12
CA HIS A 191 -8.34 -1.02 21.20
C HIS A 191 -6.98 -0.52 20.68
N TRP A 192 -6.56 -0.94 19.47
CA TRP A 192 -5.32 -0.47 18.85
C TRP A 192 -5.29 1.05 18.68
N LEU A 193 -6.46 1.65 18.43
CA LEU A 193 -6.57 3.09 18.20
C LEU A 193 -6.24 3.94 19.44
N GLN A 194 -6.28 3.33 20.64
CA GLN A 194 -5.98 4.00 21.89
C GLN A 194 -4.48 4.07 22.19
N LEU A 195 -3.68 3.28 21.47
CA LEU A 195 -2.23 3.23 21.71
C LEU A 195 -1.56 4.56 21.34
N PRO A 196 -0.54 4.98 22.10
CA PRO A 196 0.23 6.18 21.78
C PRO A 196 1.06 5.99 20.52
N VAL A 197 1.29 7.06 19.78
CA VAL A 197 2.28 7.10 18.71
C VAL A 197 3.67 7.08 19.35
N LEU A 198 4.51 6.12 18.96
CA LEU A 198 5.85 5.90 19.50
C LEU A 198 6.96 6.49 18.62
N ARG A 199 6.63 6.92 17.40
CA ARG A 199 7.59 7.46 16.43
C ARG A 199 7.61 8.98 16.46
N ASP A 200 8.79 9.54 16.24
CA ASP A 200 9.03 10.97 16.15
C ASP A 200 9.46 11.39 14.73
N GLU A 201 9.67 12.68 14.53
CA GLU A 201 10.11 13.24 13.25
C GLU A 201 11.47 12.69 12.79
N ALA A 202 12.38 12.37 13.72
CA ALA A 202 13.69 11.81 13.38
C ALA A 202 13.53 10.37 12.85
N ALA A 203 12.69 9.57 13.50
CA ALA A 203 12.34 8.22 13.03
C ALA A 203 11.64 8.27 11.67
N LEU A 204 10.73 9.23 11.47
CA LEU A 204 10.05 9.43 10.20
C LEU A 204 11.03 9.80 9.08
N ASN A 205 11.92 10.75 9.30
CA ASN A 205 12.93 11.12 8.33
C ASN A 205 13.83 9.93 7.95
N THR A 206 14.22 9.13 8.95
CA THR A 206 14.98 7.90 8.72
C THR A 206 14.19 6.89 7.89
N MET A 207 12.89 6.72 8.17
CA MET A 207 12.01 5.83 7.40
C MET A 207 11.87 6.32 5.96
N LEU A 208 11.58 7.61 5.74
CA LEU A 208 11.43 8.20 4.42
C LEU A 208 12.74 8.16 3.61
N GLN A 209 13.89 8.32 4.26
CA GLN A 209 15.21 8.15 3.62
C GLN A 209 15.51 6.69 3.27
N ARG A 210 14.99 5.73 4.05
CA ARG A 210 15.14 4.28 3.86
C ARG A 210 14.07 3.68 2.95
N ALA A 211 12.98 4.38 2.70
CA ALA A 211 12.07 4.13 1.58
C ALA A 211 12.72 4.46 0.23
N LEU A 212 13.97 4.93 0.25
CA LEU A 212 15.01 4.83 -0.76
C LEU A 212 15.66 3.44 -0.61
N PRO A 213 15.90 2.70 -1.63
CA PRO A 213 15.50 1.35 -1.98
C PRO A 213 15.59 0.31 -0.86
N GLY A 214 14.52 -0.38 -0.56
CA GLY A 214 14.51 -1.76 -0.10
C GLY A 214 14.23 -2.06 1.37
N ARG A 215 13.28 -1.41 2.07
CA ARG A 215 12.79 -1.98 3.34
C ARG A 215 11.30 -1.77 3.55
N HIS A 216 10.60 -2.88 3.64
CA HIS A 216 9.23 -2.98 4.14
C HIS A 216 9.01 -2.18 5.42
N PHE A 217 7.80 -1.66 5.62
CA PHE A 217 7.25 -1.35 6.93
C PHE A 217 7.19 -2.63 7.76
N SER A 218 8.31 -3.11 8.24
CA SER A 218 8.39 -4.22 9.17
C SER A 218 8.58 -3.64 10.55
N SER A 219 7.63 -3.89 11.43
CA SER A 219 7.76 -3.64 12.86
C SER A 219 8.86 -4.49 13.51
N ASP A 220 9.38 -5.48 12.80
CA ASP A 220 10.45 -6.36 13.27
C ASP A 220 11.74 -6.18 12.48
N GLY A 221 12.71 -5.49 13.09
CA GLY A 221 14.08 -5.40 12.58
C GLY A 221 14.83 -6.73 12.54
N ARG A 222 14.16 -7.88 12.67
CA ARG A 222 14.79 -9.22 12.72
C ARG A 222 14.20 -10.31 11.86
N THR A 223 13.12 -10.11 11.10
CA THR A 223 12.46 -11.24 10.44
C THR A 223 12.24 -11.12 8.92
N ALA A 224 12.81 -10.15 8.23
CA ALA A 224 12.64 -10.02 6.78
C ALA A 224 13.63 -10.83 5.93
N CYS A 225 14.47 -11.69 6.54
CA CYS A 225 15.53 -12.41 5.82
C CYS A 225 15.40 -13.94 5.85
N LYS A 226 14.23 -14.52 6.18
CA LYS A 226 14.06 -15.98 6.24
C LYS A 226 12.77 -16.53 5.60
N ALA A 227 12.41 -16.03 4.44
CA ALA A 227 11.30 -16.62 3.68
C ALA A 227 11.67 -16.94 2.23
N THR A 228 12.89 -17.41 1.99
CA THR A 228 13.31 -17.86 0.65
C THR A 228 14.23 -19.05 0.76
N ASP A 229 13.75 -20.17 1.32
CA ASP A 229 14.30 -21.50 1.03
C ASP A 229 13.33 -22.57 1.52
N ARG A 230 12.23 -22.74 0.81
CA ARG A 230 11.54 -24.02 0.73
C ARG A 230 11.26 -24.31 -0.73
N LYS A 231 12.25 -24.90 -1.38
CA LYS A 231 12.01 -25.74 -2.56
C LYS A 231 11.10 -26.88 -2.09
N VAL A 232 9.93 -26.95 -2.66
CA VAL A 232 9.09 -28.14 -2.61
C VAL A 232 9.54 -29.00 -3.80
N HIS A 233 10.01 -30.20 -3.48
CA HIS A 233 10.18 -31.30 -4.42
C HIS A 233 8.81 -31.81 -4.88
#